data_a73048adafda9e1d9142ff0b4892fa90
#
_entry.id   a73048adafda9e1d9142ff0b4892fa90
#
_cell.length_a   1.000
_cell.length_b   1.000
_cell.length_c   1.000
_cell.angle_alpha   90.00
_cell.angle_beta   90.00
_cell.angle_gamma   90.00
#
_symmetry.space_group_name_H-M   'P 1'
#
loop_
_entity.id
_entity.type
_entity.pdbx_description
1 polymer ?
#
loop_
_entity_poly.entity_id
_entity_poly.type
_entity_poly.pdbx_seq_one_letter_code
_entity_poly.pdbx_strand_id
1 'polypeptide(L)'
;MPSDDVRSPSGKPGKPDSGVPRAALRRQLLALRGALPQRPAADAGIEAALAALLERLPVHRLGFYWPIQQEFDARGVVSRWLASAPGRQAALPVVSRPGAPLDFHQWEPATPMVAGHYGIPVPDGTPPLLPDVLLIPCVGFSGDKFRLGYGGGFYDRTLAALAASGNTPVAIGIGHEACRIALVPQEHDLPMDWVVSEGGVF
;
A
#
# COMPACT_ATOMS: atom_id res chain seq x y z
N MET A 1 60.93 -17.74 -8.78
CA MET A 1 59.57 -18.14 -9.13
C MET A 1 58.63 -17.26 -8.39
N PRO A 2 58.03 -16.20 -8.96
CA PRO A 2 56.94 -15.44 -8.35
C PRO A 2 55.62 -16.05 -8.75
N SER A 3 54.75 -16.25 -7.75
CA SER A 3 53.39 -16.76 -7.89
C SER A 3 52.44 -15.61 -8.21
N ASP A 4 51.81 -15.66 -9.37
CA ASP A 4 50.78 -14.73 -9.81
C ASP A 4 49.48 -15.04 -9.09
N ASP A 5 49.05 -14.11 -8.23
CA ASP A 5 47.75 -14.11 -7.53
C ASP A 5 46.72 -13.38 -8.41
N VAL A 6 46.01 -14.15 -9.24
CA VAL A 6 44.93 -13.63 -10.08
C VAL A 6 43.65 -13.46 -9.22
N ARG A 7 43.45 -12.24 -8.72
CA ARG A 7 42.15 -11.84 -8.12
C ARG A 7 41.12 -11.69 -9.22
N SER A 8 40.15 -12.60 -9.24
CA SER A 8 38.91 -12.45 -10.01
C SER A 8 38.03 -11.36 -9.40
N PRO A 9 37.50 -10.40 -10.16
CA PRO A 9 36.51 -9.47 -9.68
C PRO A 9 35.15 -10.15 -9.69
N SER A 10 34.60 -10.45 -8.50
CA SER A 10 33.23 -10.87 -8.34
C SER A 10 32.27 -9.68 -8.57
N GLY A 11 31.97 -9.38 -9.83
CA GLY A 11 30.90 -8.46 -10.21
C GLY A 11 29.54 -9.08 -9.90
N LYS A 12 28.83 -8.55 -8.91
CA LYS A 12 27.41 -8.83 -8.74
C LYS A 12 26.69 -8.37 -10.01
N PRO A 13 25.81 -9.18 -10.60
CA PRO A 13 25.01 -8.75 -11.76
C PRO A 13 24.14 -7.56 -11.34
N GLY A 14 24.40 -6.40 -11.93
CA GLY A 14 23.56 -5.22 -11.79
C GLY A 14 22.15 -5.54 -12.28
N LYS A 15 21.13 -5.35 -11.44
CA LYS A 15 19.73 -5.43 -11.85
C LYS A 15 19.48 -4.40 -12.97
N PRO A 16 18.74 -4.75 -14.03
CA PRO A 16 18.43 -3.81 -15.08
C PRO A 16 17.63 -2.64 -14.50
N ASP A 17 18.21 -1.46 -14.54
CA ASP A 17 17.50 -0.20 -14.31
C ASP A 17 16.49 -0.05 -15.46
N SER A 18 15.21 0.15 -15.16
CA SER A 18 14.17 0.32 -16.18
C SER A 18 14.35 1.57 -17.05
N GLY A 19 15.31 2.42 -16.73
CA GLY A 19 15.65 3.64 -17.47
C GLY A 19 14.56 4.72 -17.49
N VAL A 20 13.35 4.41 -17.01
CA VAL A 20 12.22 5.34 -16.99
C VAL A 20 12.15 6.04 -15.63
N PRO A 21 12.19 7.38 -15.57
CA PRO A 21 12.04 8.11 -14.32
C PRO A 21 10.73 7.75 -13.61
N ARG A 22 10.77 7.51 -12.27
CA ARG A 22 9.58 7.15 -11.47
C ARG A 22 8.39 8.11 -11.67
N ALA A 23 8.65 9.40 -11.89
CA ALA A 23 7.58 10.37 -12.18
C ALA A 23 6.87 10.12 -13.51
N ALA A 24 7.60 9.72 -14.54
CA ALA A 24 7.00 9.33 -15.84
C ALA A 24 6.22 8.02 -15.72
N LEU A 25 6.78 7.04 -15.01
CA LEU A 25 6.13 5.76 -14.75
C LEU A 25 4.80 5.94 -13.98
N ARG A 26 4.79 6.80 -12.94
CA ARG A 26 3.53 7.16 -12.23
C ARG A 26 2.47 7.70 -13.16
N ARG A 27 2.82 8.66 -14.05
CA ARG A 27 1.84 9.22 -15.01
C ARG A 27 1.27 8.16 -15.93
N GLN A 28 2.12 7.26 -16.45
CA GLN A 28 1.68 6.17 -17.33
C GLN A 28 0.73 5.22 -16.61
N LEU A 29 1.06 4.79 -15.39
CA LEU A 29 0.26 3.86 -14.61
C LEU A 29 -1.07 4.48 -14.14
N LEU A 30 -1.07 5.76 -13.77
CA LEU A 30 -2.31 6.48 -13.44
C LEU A 30 -3.23 6.60 -14.65
N ALA A 31 -2.69 6.89 -15.83
CA ALA A 31 -3.46 6.91 -17.07
C ALA A 31 -4.01 5.52 -17.42
N LEU A 32 -3.19 4.47 -17.28
CA LEU A 32 -3.59 3.08 -17.50
C LEU A 32 -4.72 2.67 -16.54
N ARG A 33 -4.58 2.97 -15.24
CA ARG A 33 -5.61 2.70 -14.23
C ARG A 33 -6.91 3.45 -14.54
N GLY A 34 -6.80 4.70 -15.03
CA GLY A 34 -7.96 5.51 -15.43
C GLY A 34 -8.72 4.96 -16.62
N ALA A 35 -8.04 4.28 -17.51
CA ALA A 35 -8.60 3.71 -18.74
C ALA A 35 -8.82 2.19 -18.66
N LEU A 36 -8.80 1.61 -17.45
CA LEU A 36 -8.85 0.16 -17.25
C LEU A 36 -10.14 -0.44 -17.83
N PRO A 37 -10.05 -1.29 -18.88
CA PRO A 37 -11.20 -1.98 -19.39
C PRO A 37 -11.74 -2.98 -18.35
N GLN A 38 -13.05 -3.20 -18.32
CA GLN A 38 -13.71 -4.13 -17.41
C GLN A 38 -13.40 -3.86 -15.91
N ARG A 39 -13.23 -2.60 -15.56
CA ARG A 39 -12.94 -2.18 -14.19
C ARG A 39 -13.85 -2.82 -13.13
N PRO A 40 -15.19 -2.93 -13.30
CA PRO A 40 -16.03 -3.58 -12.31
C PRO A 40 -15.65 -5.03 -12.03
N ALA A 41 -15.20 -5.78 -13.04
CA ALA A 41 -14.74 -7.15 -12.86
C ALA A 41 -13.39 -7.22 -12.14
N ALA A 42 -12.47 -6.31 -12.45
CA ALA A 42 -11.20 -6.20 -11.75
C ALA A 42 -11.40 -5.83 -10.27
N ASP A 43 -12.23 -4.83 -10.00
CA ASP A 43 -12.55 -4.42 -8.62
C ASP A 43 -13.23 -5.57 -7.84
N ALA A 44 -14.13 -6.35 -8.46
CA ALA A 44 -14.73 -7.54 -7.83
C ALA A 44 -13.70 -8.64 -7.52
N GLY A 45 -12.70 -8.82 -8.40
CA GLY A 45 -11.59 -9.74 -8.16
C GLY A 45 -10.72 -9.33 -6.98
N ILE A 46 -10.37 -8.04 -6.89
CA ILE A 46 -9.63 -7.48 -5.74
C ILE A 46 -10.45 -7.62 -4.46
N GLU A 47 -11.75 -7.32 -4.52
CA GLU A 47 -12.66 -7.44 -3.38
C GLU A 47 -12.68 -8.86 -2.81
N ALA A 48 -12.85 -9.85 -3.67
CA ALA A 48 -12.89 -11.27 -3.27
C ALA A 48 -11.55 -11.72 -2.66
N ALA A 49 -10.43 -11.37 -3.31
CA ALA A 49 -9.09 -11.73 -2.86
C ALA A 49 -8.74 -11.07 -1.51
N LEU A 50 -9.07 -9.79 -1.35
CA LEU A 50 -8.84 -9.04 -0.11
C LEU A 50 -9.70 -9.59 1.05
N ALA A 51 -11.00 -9.84 0.81
CA ALA A 51 -11.88 -10.41 1.82
C ALA A 51 -11.36 -11.78 2.31
N ALA A 52 -10.97 -12.67 1.38
CA ALA A 52 -10.42 -13.96 1.73
C ALA A 52 -9.09 -13.87 2.50
N LEU A 53 -8.23 -12.90 2.20
CA LEU A 53 -6.99 -12.66 2.94
C LEU A 53 -7.28 -12.18 4.36
N LEU A 54 -8.17 -11.19 4.54
CA LEU A 54 -8.51 -10.63 5.85
C LEU A 54 -9.15 -11.65 6.81
N GLU A 55 -9.88 -12.64 6.30
CA GLU A 55 -10.43 -13.75 7.12
C GLU A 55 -9.35 -14.71 7.62
N ARG A 56 -8.21 -14.80 6.94
CA ARG A 56 -7.09 -15.68 7.30
C ARG A 56 -6.10 -15.02 8.27
N LEU A 57 -6.09 -13.71 8.36
CA LEU A 57 -5.17 -12.97 9.21
C LEU A 57 -5.80 -12.71 10.60
N PRO A 58 -5.03 -12.84 11.69
CA PRO A 58 -5.49 -12.52 13.04
C PRO A 58 -5.51 -11.00 13.24
N VAL A 59 -6.43 -10.31 12.56
CA VAL A 59 -6.51 -8.84 12.51
C VAL A 59 -7.65 -8.36 13.38
N HIS A 60 -7.37 -7.37 14.22
CA HIS A 60 -8.37 -6.66 15.00
C HIS A 60 -8.46 -5.17 14.67
N ARG A 61 -7.36 -4.56 14.24
CA ARG A 61 -7.25 -3.13 13.94
C ARG A 61 -6.70 -2.93 12.54
N LEU A 62 -7.56 -2.53 11.62
CA LEU A 62 -7.25 -2.40 10.20
C LEU A 62 -7.10 -0.92 9.83
N GLY A 63 -5.89 -0.49 9.46
CA GLY A 63 -5.67 0.77 8.77
C GLY A 63 -5.91 0.60 7.27
N PHE A 64 -6.64 1.52 6.66
CA PHE A 64 -6.86 1.49 5.21
C PHE A 64 -6.83 2.92 4.66
N TYR A 65 -7.17 3.13 3.41
CA TYR A 65 -7.08 4.43 2.74
C TYR A 65 -8.45 4.89 2.19
N TRP A 66 -8.64 6.20 2.09
CA TRP A 66 -9.74 6.78 1.31
C TRP A 66 -9.33 6.78 -0.16
N PRO A 67 -10.15 6.18 -1.07
CA PRO A 67 -9.74 6.01 -2.46
C PRO A 67 -9.69 7.35 -3.20
N ILE A 68 -8.60 7.57 -3.92
CA ILE A 68 -8.39 8.72 -4.79
C ILE A 68 -7.96 8.26 -6.18
N GLN A 69 -8.10 9.14 -7.19
CA GLN A 69 -7.59 8.89 -8.54
C GLN A 69 -7.88 7.47 -9.05
N GLN A 70 -9.11 7.00 -8.86
CA GLN A 70 -9.58 5.67 -9.30
C GLN A 70 -8.81 4.48 -8.67
N GLU A 71 -8.41 4.59 -7.43
CA GLU A 71 -7.99 3.46 -6.61
C GLU A 71 -9.15 2.48 -6.40
N PHE A 72 -8.82 1.24 -6.08
CA PHE A 72 -9.84 0.29 -5.60
C PHE A 72 -10.47 0.83 -4.32
N ASP A 73 -11.80 0.85 -4.27
CA ASP A 73 -12.54 1.31 -3.08
C ASP A 73 -12.68 0.18 -2.05
N ALA A 74 -11.81 0.18 -1.06
CA ALA A 74 -11.79 -0.83 -0.01
C ALA A 74 -12.91 -0.65 1.04
N ARG A 75 -13.66 0.48 1.04
CA ARG A 75 -14.64 0.80 2.08
C ARG A 75 -15.73 -0.28 2.23
N GLY A 76 -16.18 -0.85 1.11
CA GLY A 76 -17.16 -1.93 1.11
C GLY A 76 -16.65 -3.20 1.80
N VAL A 77 -15.44 -3.63 1.48
CA VAL A 77 -14.79 -4.79 2.11
C VAL A 77 -14.57 -4.54 3.60
N VAL A 78 -14.03 -3.37 3.95
CA VAL A 78 -13.74 -2.99 5.34
C VAL A 78 -15.03 -2.92 6.16
N SER A 79 -16.12 -2.37 5.62
CA SER A 79 -17.42 -2.31 6.30
C SER A 79 -17.97 -3.72 6.62
N ARG A 80 -17.88 -4.64 5.67
CA ARG A 80 -18.30 -6.04 5.90
C ARG A 80 -17.40 -6.74 6.91
N TRP A 81 -16.09 -6.51 6.80
CA TRP A 81 -15.12 -7.05 7.75
C TRP A 81 -15.40 -6.54 9.18
N LEU A 82 -15.67 -5.25 9.38
CA LEU A 82 -16.07 -4.70 10.67
C LEU A 82 -17.32 -5.40 11.24
N ALA A 83 -18.34 -5.63 10.41
CA ALA A 83 -19.59 -6.24 10.81
C ALA A 83 -19.49 -7.76 11.08
N SER A 84 -18.44 -8.44 10.61
CA SER A 84 -18.33 -9.90 10.68
C SER A 84 -17.85 -10.45 12.02
N ALA A 85 -17.29 -9.61 12.91
CA ALA A 85 -16.90 -10.02 14.26
C ALA A 85 -16.87 -8.83 15.24
N PRO A 86 -17.24 -9.03 16.51
CA PRO A 86 -17.15 -7.99 17.53
C PRO A 86 -15.68 -7.64 17.83
N GLY A 87 -15.43 -6.38 18.20
CA GLY A 87 -14.12 -5.89 18.57
C GLY A 87 -13.19 -5.54 17.39
N ARG A 88 -13.61 -5.75 16.15
CA ARG A 88 -12.90 -5.26 14.98
C ARG A 88 -13.00 -3.74 14.89
N GLN A 89 -11.90 -3.09 14.54
CA GLN A 89 -11.79 -1.65 14.40
C GLN A 89 -11.10 -1.31 13.08
N ALA A 90 -11.53 -0.23 12.45
CA ALA A 90 -10.87 0.29 11.25
C ALA A 90 -10.46 1.75 11.44
N ALA A 91 -9.46 2.21 10.68
CA ALA A 91 -8.99 3.58 10.73
C ALA A 91 -8.55 4.07 9.36
N LEU A 92 -8.70 5.36 9.12
CA LEU A 92 -8.22 6.07 7.95
C LEU A 92 -7.00 6.94 8.31
N PRO A 93 -6.08 7.14 7.36
CA PRO A 93 -4.89 7.94 7.56
C PRO A 93 -5.23 9.43 7.63
N VAL A 94 -4.55 10.12 8.54
CA VAL A 94 -4.60 11.58 8.69
C VAL A 94 -3.19 12.13 8.55
N VAL A 95 -3.03 13.14 7.71
CA VAL A 95 -1.76 13.88 7.59
C VAL A 95 -1.77 15.01 8.61
N SER A 96 -1.18 14.78 9.77
CA SER A 96 -1.09 15.79 10.85
C SER A 96 -0.05 16.87 10.53
N ARG A 97 1.03 16.49 9.83
CA ARG A 97 2.10 17.42 9.40
C ARG A 97 2.67 16.97 8.06
N PRO A 98 2.95 17.91 7.13
CA PRO A 98 3.65 17.60 5.89
C PRO A 98 4.99 16.86 6.16
N GLY A 99 5.26 15.81 5.41
CA GLY A 99 6.50 15.04 5.54
C GLY A 99 6.63 14.15 6.77
N ALA A 100 5.67 14.15 7.70
CA ALA A 100 5.62 13.23 8.84
C ALA A 100 5.02 11.87 8.45
N PRO A 101 5.16 10.84 9.30
CA PRO A 101 4.33 9.64 9.23
C PRO A 101 2.84 9.97 9.29
N LEU A 102 2.02 9.07 8.80
CA LEU A 102 0.56 9.17 8.92
C LEU A 102 0.13 8.77 10.33
N ASP A 103 -0.80 9.55 10.90
CA ASP A 103 -1.61 9.09 12.02
C ASP A 103 -2.83 8.35 11.47
N PHE A 104 -3.43 7.46 12.27
CA PHE A 104 -4.65 6.75 11.89
C PHE A 104 -5.74 7.05 12.89
N HIS A 105 -6.91 7.43 12.40
CA HIS A 105 -8.07 7.74 13.23
C HIS A 105 -9.21 6.77 12.95
N GLN A 106 -9.93 6.38 14.00
CA GLN A 106 -11.01 5.41 13.90
C GLN A 106 -12.04 5.81 12.87
N TRP A 107 -12.52 4.82 12.12
CA TRP A 107 -13.51 4.97 11.09
C TRP A 107 -14.51 3.81 11.09
N GLU A 108 -15.75 4.16 10.87
CA GLU A 108 -16.86 3.25 10.55
C GLU A 108 -17.75 3.90 9.48
N PRO A 109 -18.68 3.18 8.84
CA PRO A 109 -19.51 3.73 7.76
C PRO A 109 -20.31 5.00 8.13
N ALA A 110 -20.64 5.17 9.41
CA ALA A 110 -21.38 6.33 9.91
C ALA A 110 -20.47 7.47 10.43
N THR A 111 -19.14 7.32 10.38
CA THR A 111 -18.21 8.33 10.87
C THR A 111 -18.36 9.65 10.11
N PRO A 112 -18.58 10.79 10.79
CA PRO A 112 -18.51 12.10 10.16
C PRO A 112 -17.15 12.33 9.51
N MET A 113 -17.15 12.91 8.31
CA MET A 113 -15.92 13.13 7.54
C MET A 113 -15.76 14.62 7.24
N VAL A 114 -14.53 15.12 7.34
CA VAL A 114 -14.14 16.48 6.95
C VAL A 114 -13.05 16.47 5.91
N ALA A 115 -12.86 17.59 5.21
CA ALA A 115 -11.76 17.73 4.26
C ALA A 115 -10.42 17.81 5.01
N GLY A 116 -9.58 16.80 4.81
CA GLY A 116 -8.21 16.77 5.33
C GLY A 116 -7.20 17.41 4.39
N HIS A 117 -5.92 17.11 4.63
CA HIS A 117 -4.83 17.53 3.77
C HIS A 117 -5.03 17.02 2.33
N TYR A 118 -4.68 17.79 1.34
CA TYR A 118 -4.94 17.52 -0.09
C TYR A 118 -6.42 17.38 -0.47
N GLY A 119 -7.36 17.82 0.38
CA GLY A 119 -8.80 17.65 0.14
C GLY A 119 -9.30 16.22 0.27
N ILE A 120 -8.49 15.30 0.78
CA ILE A 120 -8.88 13.90 1.03
C ILE A 120 -9.71 13.84 2.30
N PRO A 121 -10.91 13.23 2.28
CA PRO A 121 -11.74 13.07 3.47
C PRO A 121 -11.02 12.33 4.60
N VAL A 122 -11.13 12.85 5.82
CA VAL A 122 -10.59 12.25 7.04
C VAL A 122 -11.68 12.17 8.11
N PRO A 123 -11.61 11.21 9.04
CA PRO A 123 -12.55 11.13 10.17
C PRO A 123 -12.51 12.39 11.04
N ASP A 124 -13.69 12.90 11.42
CA ASP A 124 -13.83 14.07 12.27
C ASP A 124 -14.00 13.66 13.74
N GLY A 125 -13.18 14.22 14.62
CA GLY A 125 -13.31 14.06 16.08
C GLY A 125 -13.16 12.63 16.60
N THR A 126 -12.68 11.67 15.81
CA THR A 126 -12.51 10.29 16.24
C THR A 126 -11.15 10.03 16.91
N PRO A 127 -11.04 9.05 17.83
CA PRO A 127 -9.80 8.77 18.53
C PRO A 127 -8.75 8.15 17.58
N PRO A 128 -7.44 8.31 17.89
CA PRO A 128 -6.38 7.62 17.17
C PRO A 128 -6.47 6.10 17.38
N LEU A 129 -6.03 5.35 16.37
CA LEU A 129 -5.95 3.90 16.38
C LEU A 129 -4.59 3.44 15.82
N LEU A 130 -3.93 2.53 16.52
CA LEU A 130 -2.70 1.92 16.04
C LEU A 130 -3.02 0.62 15.29
N PRO A 131 -2.85 0.56 13.96
CA PRO A 131 -3.24 -0.61 13.17
C PRO A 131 -2.33 -1.83 13.37
N ASP A 132 -2.93 -3.04 13.31
CA ASP A 132 -2.22 -4.33 13.21
C ASP A 132 -1.92 -4.69 11.75
N VAL A 133 -2.75 -4.19 10.83
CA VAL A 133 -2.63 -4.36 9.38
C VAL A 133 -2.86 -3.02 8.69
N LEU A 134 -2.10 -2.78 7.63
CA LEU A 134 -2.25 -1.61 6.76
C LEU A 134 -2.56 -2.03 5.33
N LEU A 135 -3.72 -1.61 4.81
CA LEU A 135 -3.98 -1.60 3.37
C LEU A 135 -3.34 -0.36 2.77
N ILE A 136 -2.44 -0.57 1.81
CA ILE A 136 -1.63 0.49 1.21
C ILE A 136 -1.94 0.60 -0.28
N PRO A 137 -2.42 1.75 -0.76
CA PRO A 137 -2.73 1.92 -2.18
C PRO A 137 -1.45 1.98 -3.01
N CYS A 138 -1.44 1.26 -4.14
CA CYS A 138 -0.32 1.21 -5.07
C CYS A 138 -0.69 1.89 -6.40
N VAL A 139 0.14 2.83 -6.87
CA VAL A 139 0.08 3.30 -8.26
C VAL A 139 0.58 2.20 -9.19
N GLY A 140 1.58 1.45 -8.75
CA GLY A 140 2.09 0.24 -9.35
C GLY A 140 2.79 -0.63 -8.31
N PHE A 141 3.02 -1.89 -8.64
CA PHE A 141 3.71 -2.83 -7.73
C PHE A 141 4.55 -3.85 -8.52
N SER A 142 5.53 -4.45 -7.87
CA SER A 142 6.37 -5.49 -8.47
C SER A 142 6.08 -6.87 -7.89
N GLY A 143 6.56 -7.90 -8.58
CA GLY A 143 6.52 -9.28 -8.10
C GLY A 143 7.29 -9.49 -6.79
N ASP A 144 8.31 -8.65 -6.53
CA ASP A 144 9.08 -8.63 -5.28
C ASP A 144 8.40 -7.81 -4.18
N LYS A 145 7.12 -7.47 -4.33
CA LYS A 145 6.26 -6.76 -3.36
C LYS A 145 6.68 -5.32 -3.05
N PHE A 146 7.49 -4.68 -3.89
CA PHE A 146 7.73 -3.25 -3.79
C PHE A 146 6.62 -2.47 -4.47
N ARG A 147 6.30 -1.29 -3.92
CA ARG A 147 5.26 -0.42 -4.48
C ARG A 147 5.83 0.86 -5.08
N LEU A 148 5.19 1.33 -6.11
CA LEU A 148 5.30 2.69 -6.57
C LEU A 148 4.09 3.47 -6.03
N GLY A 149 4.33 4.37 -5.08
CA GLY A 149 3.32 5.29 -4.56
C GLY A 149 3.29 6.62 -5.33
N TYR A 150 2.55 7.59 -4.83
CA TYR A 150 2.40 8.94 -5.42
C TYR A 150 3.66 9.83 -5.31
N GLY A 151 4.66 9.41 -4.57
CA GLY A 151 5.93 10.12 -4.41
C GLY A 151 6.05 10.96 -3.13
N GLY A 152 5.02 10.99 -2.30
CA GLY A 152 5.07 11.69 -1.02
C GLY A 152 5.80 10.95 0.10
N GLY A 153 6.11 9.64 -0.07
CA GLY A 153 6.83 8.81 0.89
C GLY A 153 6.10 8.59 2.23
N PHE A 154 4.80 8.86 2.30
CA PHE A 154 4.04 8.77 3.54
C PHE A 154 4.06 7.37 4.15
N TYR A 155 3.76 6.35 3.37
CA TYR A 155 3.71 4.97 3.89
C TYR A 155 5.09 4.42 4.25
N ASP A 156 6.17 4.78 3.53
CA ASP A 156 7.53 4.34 3.87
C ASP A 156 7.94 4.93 5.23
N ARG A 157 7.69 6.23 5.44
CA ARG A 157 7.93 6.87 6.75
C ARG A 157 7.05 6.30 7.85
N THR A 158 5.78 6.01 7.54
CA THR A 158 4.85 5.43 8.52
C THR A 158 5.30 4.04 8.98
N LEU A 159 5.61 3.16 8.03
CA LEU A 159 6.09 1.81 8.34
C LEU A 159 7.40 1.86 9.12
N ALA A 160 8.35 2.73 8.73
CA ALA A 160 9.61 2.91 9.45
C ALA A 160 9.39 3.43 10.88
N ALA A 161 8.50 4.42 11.07
CA ALA A 161 8.20 4.98 12.40
C ALA A 161 7.50 3.96 13.30
N LEU A 162 6.55 3.19 12.76
CA LEU A 162 5.87 2.12 13.49
C LEU A 162 6.85 1.04 13.91
N ALA A 163 7.72 0.57 13.03
CA ALA A 163 8.75 -0.40 13.35
C ALA A 163 9.71 0.10 14.44
N ALA A 164 10.13 1.37 14.37
CA ALA A 164 10.98 1.99 15.39
C ALA A 164 10.31 2.08 16.77
N SER A 165 8.97 2.14 16.83
CA SER A 165 8.19 2.11 18.07
C SER A 165 7.85 0.69 18.55
N GLY A 166 8.37 -0.34 17.90
CA GLY A 166 8.11 -1.75 18.24
C GLY A 166 6.77 -2.28 17.73
N ASN A 167 6.06 -1.53 16.89
CA ASN A 167 4.82 -1.96 16.24
C ASN A 167 5.08 -2.19 14.74
N THR A 168 4.96 -3.43 14.29
CA THR A 168 5.18 -3.79 12.89
C THR A 168 3.88 -4.34 12.31
N PRO A 169 3.02 -3.48 11.74
CA PRO A 169 1.78 -3.93 11.12
C PRO A 169 2.07 -4.76 9.87
N VAL A 170 1.22 -5.71 9.57
CA VAL A 170 1.24 -6.42 8.28
C VAL A 170 0.90 -5.42 7.17
N ALA A 171 1.78 -5.24 6.21
CA ALA A 171 1.62 -4.33 5.08
C ALA A 171 1.04 -5.05 3.86
N ILE A 172 -0.16 -4.65 3.42
CA ILE A 172 -0.86 -5.23 2.27
C ILE A 172 -1.00 -4.15 1.19
N GLY A 173 -0.30 -4.31 0.08
CA GLY A 173 -0.47 -3.45 -1.08
C GLY A 173 -1.74 -3.79 -1.86
N ILE A 174 -2.47 -2.78 -2.31
CA ILE A 174 -3.66 -2.94 -3.14
C ILE A 174 -3.44 -2.26 -4.49
N GLY A 175 -3.59 -3.00 -5.57
CA GLY A 175 -3.42 -2.44 -6.91
C GLY A 175 -4.05 -3.33 -7.98
N HIS A 176 -4.32 -2.76 -9.17
CA HIS A 176 -4.82 -3.51 -10.30
C HIS A 176 -3.68 -4.24 -11.02
N GLU A 177 -3.91 -5.46 -11.48
CA GLU A 177 -2.89 -6.29 -12.13
C GLU A 177 -2.26 -5.60 -13.35
N ALA A 178 -3.04 -4.81 -14.08
CA ALA A 178 -2.54 -3.98 -15.17
C ALA A 178 -1.44 -2.99 -14.76
N CYS A 179 -1.33 -2.68 -13.46
CA CYS A 179 -0.29 -1.81 -12.89
C CYS A 179 0.89 -2.60 -12.29
N ARG A 180 0.97 -3.91 -12.55
CA ARG A 180 2.13 -4.74 -12.18
C ARG A 180 3.30 -4.44 -13.11
N ILE A 181 4.45 -4.15 -12.54
CA ILE A 181 5.64 -3.69 -13.27
C ILE A 181 6.93 -4.31 -12.69
N ALA A 182 8.00 -4.26 -13.46
CA ALA A 182 9.33 -4.41 -12.91
C ALA A 182 9.71 -3.08 -12.23
N LEU A 183 10.02 -3.13 -10.93
CA LEU A 183 10.39 -1.96 -10.14
C LEU A 183 11.76 -2.20 -9.48
N VAL A 184 12.69 -1.27 -9.70
CA VAL A 184 13.95 -1.25 -8.95
C VAL A 184 13.71 -0.49 -7.65
N PRO A 185 13.82 -1.14 -6.49
CA PRO A 185 13.63 -0.48 -5.21
C PRO A 185 14.75 0.53 -4.94
N GLN A 186 14.42 1.63 -4.28
CA GLN A 186 15.37 2.58 -3.72
C GLN A 186 15.70 2.19 -2.28
N GLU A 187 16.75 2.77 -1.71
CA GLU A 187 17.26 2.44 -0.38
C GLU A 187 16.21 2.53 0.74
N HIS A 188 15.27 3.46 0.61
CA HIS A 188 14.23 3.71 1.61
C HIS A 188 12.89 3.02 1.29
N ASP A 189 12.78 2.32 0.15
CA ASP A 189 11.55 1.57 -0.18
C ASP A 189 11.47 0.31 0.69
N LEU A 190 10.35 0.15 1.38
CA LEU A 190 10.06 -1.04 2.17
C LEU A 190 9.15 -1.99 1.38
N PRO A 191 9.47 -3.30 1.32
CA PRO A 191 8.57 -4.27 0.72
C PRO A 191 7.30 -4.43 1.57
N MET A 192 6.22 -4.81 0.91
CA MET A 192 4.98 -5.21 1.58
C MET A 192 5.02 -6.70 1.92
N ASP A 193 4.24 -7.13 2.92
CA ASP A 193 4.10 -8.54 3.24
C ASP A 193 3.26 -9.26 2.18
N TRP A 194 2.22 -8.58 1.68
CA TRP A 194 1.31 -9.07 0.66
C TRP A 194 0.99 -8.00 -0.38
N VAL A 195 0.66 -8.43 -1.57
CA VAL A 195 0.00 -7.60 -2.60
C VAL A 195 -1.26 -8.31 -3.05
N VAL A 196 -2.35 -7.55 -3.14
CA VAL A 196 -3.65 -8.02 -3.61
C VAL A 196 -4.00 -7.29 -4.90
N SER A 197 -4.31 -8.06 -5.93
CA SER A 197 -4.87 -7.61 -7.20
C SER A 197 -6.00 -8.55 -7.66
N GLU A 198 -6.65 -8.27 -8.77
CA GLU A 198 -7.58 -9.21 -9.40
C GLU A 198 -6.90 -10.49 -9.89
N GLY A 199 -5.57 -10.48 -10.01
CA GLY A 199 -4.77 -11.68 -10.31
C GLY A 199 -4.54 -12.58 -9.08
N GLY A 200 -4.91 -12.15 -7.88
CA GLY A 200 -4.79 -12.92 -6.64
C GLY A 200 -4.00 -12.21 -5.53
N VAL A 201 -3.51 -13.02 -4.60
CA VAL A 201 -2.67 -12.61 -3.45
C VAL A 201 -1.27 -13.17 -3.63
N PHE A 202 -0.25 -12.32 -3.48
CA PHE A 202 1.16 -12.68 -3.71
C PHE A 202 1.99 -12.57 -2.44
#